data_a80c2f48ad4a2459b91618ce0f995a1b
#
_entry.id   a80c2f48ad4a2459b91618ce0f995a1b
#
_cell.length_a   1.000
_cell.length_b   1.000
_cell.length_c   1.000
_cell.angle_alpha   90.00
_cell.angle_beta   90.00
_cell.angle_gamma   90.00
#
_symmetry.space_group_name_H-M   'P 1'
#
loop_
_entity.id
_entity.type
_entity.pdbx_description
1 polymer ?
#
loop_
_entity_poly.entity_id
_entity_poly.type
_entity_poly.pdbx_seq_one_letter_code
_entity_poly.pdbx_strand_id
1 'polypeptide(L)'
;MHITVAGKQVETGEALKTHVSDGLAAITAKYFDHALEANVTFHKHRSQFSCDINLKAGRGLMMRAEGEGADAHRAFEVAAEHLGKRLRRYRRRVNEHARSFASDREAPAEEAPRGRRYVIEAPADEEAPEQGDHGAIIAEHPAHIEKLSVGEAVMRLDLAQAQVVMFRNRKGGGLNVVYRRADGNIGWIDPGEG
;
A
#
# COMPACT_ATOMS: atom_id res chain seq x y z
N MET A 1 -14.94 -10.99 2.59
CA MET A 1 -14.19 -9.75 2.86
C MET A 1 -14.44 -9.33 4.30
N HIS A 2 -13.41 -9.04 5.08
CA HIS A 2 -13.54 -8.49 6.41
C HIS A 2 -13.32 -6.97 6.33
N ILE A 3 -14.34 -6.18 6.75
CA ILE A 3 -14.29 -4.72 6.65
C ILE A 3 -14.42 -4.13 8.04
N THR A 4 -13.47 -3.31 8.43
CA THR A 4 -13.50 -2.51 9.65
C THR A 4 -13.72 -1.05 9.25
N VAL A 5 -14.76 -0.42 9.80
CA VAL A 5 -15.07 1.00 9.59
C VAL A 5 -14.89 1.73 10.90
N ALA A 6 -14.03 2.73 10.92
CA ALA A 6 -13.74 3.57 12.08
C ALA A 6 -13.94 5.05 11.75
N GLY A 7 -14.34 5.84 12.74
CA GLY A 7 -14.48 7.29 12.61
C GLY A 7 -13.69 8.02 13.68
N LYS A 8 -12.90 9.02 13.29
CA LYS A 8 -12.34 10.02 14.19
C LYS A 8 -13.18 11.28 14.09
N GLN A 9 -13.95 11.59 15.14
CA GLN A 9 -14.92 12.70 15.18
C GLN A 9 -16.01 12.58 14.10
N VAL A 10 -16.31 11.35 13.68
CA VAL A 10 -17.36 11.01 12.71
C VAL A 10 -18.14 9.83 13.28
N GLU A 11 -19.46 9.95 13.36
CA GLU A 11 -20.30 8.83 13.71
C GLU A 11 -20.44 7.88 12.51
N THR A 12 -20.02 6.63 12.71
CA THR A 12 -20.13 5.59 11.68
C THR A 12 -21.39 4.76 11.94
N GLY A 13 -22.54 5.31 11.57
CA GLY A 13 -23.83 4.60 11.66
C GLY A 13 -23.91 3.42 10.70
N GLU A 14 -24.91 2.54 10.90
CA GLU A 14 -25.09 1.33 10.06
C GLU A 14 -25.25 1.64 8.57
N ALA A 15 -25.94 2.75 8.22
CA ALA A 15 -26.09 3.17 6.83
C ALA A 15 -24.74 3.44 6.14
N LEU A 16 -23.81 4.09 6.82
CA LEU A 16 -22.48 4.35 6.29
C LEU A 16 -21.66 3.06 6.17
N LYS A 17 -21.74 2.16 7.17
CA LYS A 17 -21.05 0.87 7.13
C LYS A 17 -21.55 -0.01 5.97
N THR A 18 -22.86 -0.06 5.75
CA THR A 18 -23.47 -0.78 4.63
C THR A 18 -23.00 -0.20 3.29
N HIS A 19 -23.06 1.13 3.15
CA HIS A 19 -22.60 1.81 1.93
C HIS A 19 -21.13 1.52 1.62
N VAL A 20 -20.26 1.53 2.62
CA VAL A 20 -18.82 1.19 2.49
C VAL A 20 -18.66 -0.28 2.07
N SER A 21 -19.40 -1.18 2.73
CA SER A 21 -19.32 -2.61 2.45
C SER A 21 -19.71 -2.93 1.00
N ASP A 22 -20.84 -2.41 0.57
CA ASP A 22 -21.38 -2.64 -0.78
C ASP A 22 -20.48 -2.02 -1.85
N GLY A 23 -20.00 -0.80 -1.61
CA GLY A 23 -19.09 -0.10 -2.51
C GLY A 23 -17.76 -0.82 -2.70
N LEU A 24 -17.14 -1.27 -1.61
CA LEU A 24 -15.89 -2.04 -1.67
C LEU A 24 -16.10 -3.42 -2.30
N ALA A 25 -17.19 -4.12 -1.97
CA ALA A 25 -17.51 -5.40 -2.57
C ALA A 25 -17.67 -5.29 -4.09
N ALA A 26 -18.41 -4.27 -4.58
CA ALA A 26 -18.62 -4.04 -6.00
C ALA A 26 -17.31 -3.74 -6.77
N ILE A 27 -16.36 -3.04 -6.14
CA ILE A 27 -15.07 -2.72 -6.75
C ILE A 27 -14.18 -3.96 -6.75
N THR A 28 -14.05 -4.64 -5.60
CA THR A 28 -13.07 -5.72 -5.42
C THR A 28 -13.45 -7.01 -6.12
N ALA A 29 -14.73 -7.33 -6.22
CA ALA A 29 -15.24 -8.53 -6.91
C ALA A 29 -14.77 -8.65 -8.38
N LYS A 30 -14.45 -7.52 -9.03
CA LYS A 30 -13.94 -7.49 -10.41
C LYS A 30 -12.47 -7.89 -10.54
N TYR A 31 -11.73 -7.90 -9.43
CA TYR A 31 -10.26 -8.03 -9.44
C TYR A 31 -9.74 -9.17 -8.59
N PHE A 32 -10.50 -9.62 -7.59
CA PHE A 32 -10.05 -10.60 -6.61
C PHE A 32 -11.12 -11.63 -6.30
N ASP A 33 -10.75 -12.90 -6.36
CA ASP A 33 -11.64 -14.05 -6.07
C ASP A 33 -11.61 -14.45 -4.58
N HIS A 34 -10.71 -13.87 -3.77
CA HIS A 34 -10.45 -14.32 -2.41
C HIS A 34 -10.67 -13.24 -1.36
N ALA A 35 -10.79 -13.70 -0.11
CA ALA A 35 -11.03 -12.84 1.04
C ALA A 35 -10.01 -11.71 1.16
N LEU A 36 -10.55 -10.51 1.29
CA LEU A 36 -9.81 -9.27 1.47
C LEU A 36 -10.07 -8.75 2.88
N GLU A 37 -9.09 -8.05 3.42
CA GLU A 37 -9.22 -7.28 4.64
C GLU A 37 -9.19 -5.80 4.25
N ALA A 38 -10.17 -5.03 4.71
CA ALA A 38 -10.25 -3.60 4.45
C ALA A 38 -10.46 -2.83 5.75
N ASN A 39 -9.65 -1.80 5.96
CA ASN A 39 -9.81 -0.83 7.02
C ASN A 39 -10.15 0.52 6.39
N VAL A 40 -11.30 1.05 6.75
CA VAL A 40 -11.81 2.34 6.27
C VAL A 40 -11.91 3.29 7.44
N THR A 41 -11.19 4.41 7.38
CA THR A 41 -11.17 5.40 8.45
C THR A 41 -11.69 6.74 7.93
N PHE A 42 -12.64 7.30 8.66
CA PHE A 42 -13.19 8.62 8.39
C PHE A 42 -12.63 9.64 9.38
N HIS A 43 -12.28 10.81 8.88
CA HIS A 43 -11.88 11.95 9.68
C HIS A 43 -12.75 13.16 9.34
N LYS A 44 -13.02 14.00 10.33
CA LYS A 44 -13.69 15.28 10.14
C LYS A 44 -12.70 16.40 10.42
N HIS A 45 -12.48 17.26 9.44
CA HIS A 45 -11.65 18.44 9.54
C HIS A 45 -12.50 19.68 9.28
N ARG A 46 -12.90 20.38 10.33
CA ARG A 46 -13.77 21.56 10.24
C ARG A 46 -15.08 21.26 9.47
N SER A 47 -15.19 21.69 8.21
CA SER A 47 -16.37 21.49 7.36
C SER A 47 -16.22 20.39 6.33
N GLN A 48 -15.07 19.72 6.25
CA GLN A 48 -14.79 18.64 5.28
C GLN A 48 -14.62 17.30 5.96
N PHE A 49 -14.94 16.26 5.22
CA PHE A 49 -14.70 14.87 5.62
C PHE A 49 -13.63 14.25 4.73
N SER A 50 -12.74 13.47 5.31
CA SER A 50 -11.82 12.63 4.58
C SER A 50 -12.07 11.15 4.87
N CYS A 51 -11.80 10.32 3.89
CA CYS A 51 -11.91 8.87 3.97
C CYS A 51 -10.61 8.24 3.51
N ASP A 52 -10.01 7.40 4.36
CA ASP A 52 -8.84 6.59 4.07
C ASP A 52 -9.27 5.13 3.93
N ILE A 53 -9.00 4.52 2.78
CA ILE A 53 -9.22 3.10 2.52
C ILE A 53 -7.86 2.40 2.48
N ASN A 54 -7.64 1.45 3.39
CA ASN A 54 -6.51 0.54 3.37
C ASN A 54 -7.03 -0.87 3.12
N LEU A 55 -6.71 -1.44 1.97
CA LEU A 55 -7.17 -2.75 1.53
C LEU A 55 -5.98 -3.69 1.36
N LYS A 56 -6.07 -4.86 1.99
CA LYS A 56 -5.09 -5.93 1.89
C LYS A 56 -5.68 -7.10 1.12
N ALA A 57 -5.10 -7.40 -0.02
CA ALA A 57 -5.40 -8.60 -0.78
C ALA A 57 -4.43 -9.74 -0.42
N GLY A 58 -4.81 -10.97 -0.70
CA GLY A 58 -3.95 -12.13 -0.48
C GLY A 58 -2.54 -11.93 -1.07
N ARG A 59 -1.53 -12.57 -0.50
CA ARG A 59 -0.12 -12.48 -0.87
C ARG A 59 0.51 -11.08 -0.61
N GLY A 60 0.05 -10.37 0.43
CA GLY A 60 0.69 -9.13 0.86
C GLY A 60 0.44 -7.90 -0.03
N LEU A 61 -0.46 -7.97 -1.00
CA LEU A 61 -0.81 -6.84 -1.84
C LEU A 61 -1.58 -5.80 -1.02
N MET A 62 -0.92 -4.67 -0.73
CA MET A 62 -1.53 -3.53 -0.04
C MET A 62 -1.97 -2.48 -1.05
N MET A 63 -3.15 -1.92 -0.81
CA MET A 63 -3.71 -0.84 -1.63
C MET A 63 -4.24 0.24 -0.71
N ARG A 64 -3.91 1.48 -1.03
CA ARG A 64 -4.39 2.65 -0.29
C ARG A 64 -5.10 3.62 -1.23
N ALA A 65 -6.18 4.21 -0.75
CA ALA A 65 -6.85 5.30 -1.44
C ALA A 65 -7.42 6.28 -0.43
N GLU A 66 -7.39 7.55 -0.80
CA GLU A 66 -7.89 8.66 -0.01
C GLU A 66 -8.90 9.44 -0.83
N GLY A 67 -9.90 10.02 -0.13
CA GLY A 67 -10.89 10.89 -0.74
C GLY A 67 -11.42 11.91 0.25
N GLU A 68 -11.81 13.06 -0.25
CA GLU A 68 -12.40 14.16 0.52
C GLU A 68 -13.78 14.49 -0.03
N GLY A 69 -14.68 14.96 0.86
CA GLY A 69 -16.04 15.31 0.48
C GLY A 69 -16.72 16.22 1.51
N ALA A 70 -17.88 16.75 1.13
CA ALA A 70 -18.71 17.57 2.01
C ALA A 70 -19.35 16.74 3.16
N ASP A 71 -19.48 15.44 2.96
CA ASP A 71 -19.96 14.45 3.93
C ASP A 71 -19.18 13.15 3.83
N ALA A 72 -19.40 12.22 4.77
CA ALA A 72 -18.69 10.95 4.84
C ALA A 72 -18.97 10.03 3.64
N HIS A 73 -20.21 10.02 3.12
CA HIS A 73 -20.55 9.21 1.95
C HIS A 73 -19.81 9.71 0.71
N ARG A 74 -19.79 11.02 0.49
CA ARG A 74 -19.06 11.62 -0.62
C ARG A 74 -17.55 11.42 -0.52
N ALA A 75 -16.97 11.54 0.67
CA ALA A 75 -15.55 11.26 0.90
C ALA A 75 -15.21 9.81 0.55
N PHE A 76 -16.06 8.85 0.94
CA PHE A 76 -15.90 7.45 0.57
C PHE A 76 -16.01 7.22 -0.94
N GLU A 77 -17.00 7.81 -1.62
CA GLU A 77 -17.17 7.67 -3.07
C GLU A 77 -15.93 8.12 -3.84
N VAL A 78 -15.33 9.25 -3.46
CA VAL A 78 -14.09 9.75 -4.07
C VAL A 78 -12.93 8.80 -3.81
N ALA A 79 -12.75 8.32 -2.57
CA ALA A 79 -11.73 7.34 -2.24
C ALA A 79 -11.91 6.03 -3.02
N ALA A 80 -13.14 5.53 -3.11
CA ALA A 80 -13.52 4.32 -3.86
C ALA A 80 -13.25 4.46 -5.37
N GLU A 81 -13.51 5.63 -5.94
CA GLU A 81 -13.18 5.93 -7.34
C GLU A 81 -11.66 5.89 -7.57
N HIS A 82 -10.88 6.50 -6.67
CA HIS A 82 -9.41 6.46 -6.73
C HIS A 82 -8.88 5.03 -6.64
N LEU A 83 -9.43 4.22 -5.73
CA LEU A 83 -9.10 2.80 -5.62
C LEU A 83 -9.40 2.04 -6.92
N GLY A 84 -10.57 2.24 -7.48
CA GLY A 84 -11.00 1.61 -8.73
C GLY A 84 -10.11 1.99 -9.93
N LYS A 85 -9.68 3.26 -10.02
CA LYS A 85 -8.74 3.73 -11.05
C LYS A 85 -7.37 3.04 -10.95
N ARG A 86 -6.85 2.86 -9.70
CA ARG A 86 -5.59 2.18 -9.45
C ARG A 86 -5.66 0.69 -9.77
N LEU A 87 -6.73 0.02 -9.34
CA LEU A 87 -6.97 -1.39 -9.64
C LEU A 87 -7.04 -1.67 -11.15
N ARG A 88 -7.70 -0.80 -11.92
CA ARG A 88 -7.74 -0.93 -13.40
C ARG A 88 -6.34 -0.82 -14.01
N ARG A 89 -5.53 0.15 -13.56
CA ARG A 89 -4.14 0.31 -14.03
C ARG A 89 -3.29 -0.91 -13.67
N TYR A 90 -3.42 -1.39 -12.45
CA TYR A 90 -2.73 -2.59 -11.97
C TYR A 90 -3.06 -3.82 -12.84
N ARG A 91 -4.35 -4.12 -13.05
CA ARG A 91 -4.78 -5.26 -13.87
C ARG A 91 -4.26 -5.17 -15.31
N ARG A 92 -4.30 -3.97 -15.91
CA ARG A 92 -3.76 -3.78 -17.25
C ARG A 92 -2.27 -4.10 -17.29
N ARG A 93 -1.47 -3.58 -16.38
CA ARG A 93 -0.03 -3.83 -16.30
C ARG A 93 0.30 -5.30 -16.02
N VAL A 94 -0.43 -5.94 -15.10
CA VAL A 94 -0.28 -7.39 -14.82
C VAL A 94 -0.55 -8.21 -16.07
N ASN A 95 -1.60 -7.88 -16.84
CA ASN A 95 -1.91 -8.58 -18.09
C ASN A 95 -0.87 -8.33 -19.19
N GLU A 96 -0.34 -7.11 -19.29
CA GLU A 96 0.75 -6.77 -20.22
C GLU A 96 2.04 -7.54 -19.85
N HIS A 97 2.40 -7.57 -18.56
CA HIS A 97 3.53 -8.36 -18.08
C HIS A 97 3.33 -9.87 -18.22
N ALA A 98 2.13 -10.40 -17.95
CA ALA A 98 1.85 -11.82 -18.14
C ALA A 98 2.01 -12.27 -19.60
N ARG A 99 1.75 -11.39 -20.54
CA ARG A 99 2.00 -11.65 -21.98
C ARG A 99 3.50 -11.62 -22.32
N SER A 100 4.28 -10.74 -21.66
CA SER A 100 5.74 -10.66 -21.86
C SER A 100 6.50 -11.82 -21.20
N PHE A 101 5.99 -12.41 -20.13
CA PHE A 101 6.64 -13.45 -19.33
C PHE A 101 5.96 -14.81 -19.43
N ALA A 102 5.22 -15.09 -20.48
CA ALA A 102 4.69 -16.42 -20.75
C ALA A 102 5.79 -17.50 -20.87
N SER A 103 7.06 -17.08 -21.01
CA SER A 103 8.24 -17.96 -21.08
C SER A 103 8.92 -18.24 -19.72
N ASP A 104 8.61 -17.51 -18.66
CA ASP A 104 9.32 -17.62 -17.37
C ASP A 104 8.41 -18.13 -16.22
N ARG A 105 7.42 -18.95 -16.53
CA ARG A 105 6.67 -19.68 -15.51
C ARG A 105 7.51 -20.89 -15.13
N GLU A 106 8.15 -20.80 -13.96
CA GLU A 106 8.41 -21.85 -13.00
C GLU A 106 9.56 -21.48 -12.06
N ALA A 107 9.21 -20.84 -10.95
CA ALA A 107 10.02 -20.96 -9.75
C ALA A 107 9.07 -21.15 -8.57
N PRO A 108 9.27 -22.23 -7.74
CA PRO A 108 8.50 -22.39 -6.51
C PRO A 108 8.66 -21.15 -5.64
N ALA A 109 7.61 -20.85 -4.86
CA ALA A 109 7.64 -19.77 -3.90
C ALA A 109 8.70 -20.07 -2.84
N GLU A 110 9.95 -19.66 -3.10
CA GLU A 110 10.96 -19.57 -2.03
C GLU A 110 10.41 -18.62 -0.97
N GLU A 111 10.51 -19.02 0.28
CA GLU A 111 10.10 -18.19 1.41
C GLU A 111 10.79 -16.84 1.29
N ALA A 112 9.98 -15.79 1.14
CA ALA A 112 10.50 -14.43 1.07
C ALA A 112 11.27 -14.12 2.37
N PRO A 113 12.47 -13.55 2.28
CA PRO A 113 13.28 -13.28 3.47
C PRO A 113 12.50 -12.35 4.41
N ARG A 114 12.45 -12.72 5.67
CA ARG A 114 11.80 -11.97 6.73
C ARG A 114 12.74 -10.85 7.17
N GLY A 115 12.39 -9.62 6.83
CA GLY A 115 13.05 -8.42 7.37
C GLY A 115 12.31 -7.89 8.60
N ARG A 116 12.88 -6.88 9.23
CA ARG A 116 12.26 -6.09 10.30
C ARG A 116 12.20 -4.63 9.85
N ARG A 117 11.10 -3.99 10.17
CA ARG A 117 10.91 -2.56 9.97
C ARG A 117 10.82 -1.90 11.34
N TYR A 118 11.70 -0.98 11.59
CA TYR A 118 11.73 -0.19 12.81
C TYR A 118 11.12 1.18 12.58
N VAL A 119 10.39 1.67 13.56
CA VAL A 119 9.99 3.07 13.65
C VAL A 119 10.93 3.72 14.67
N ILE A 120 11.68 4.69 14.20
CA ILE A 120 12.66 5.43 15.00
C ILE A 120 12.06 6.80 15.27
N GLU A 121 12.19 7.27 16.50
CA GLU A 121 11.76 8.61 16.88
C GLU A 121 12.60 9.65 16.13
N ALA A 122 11.90 10.60 15.48
CA ALA A 122 12.58 11.72 14.85
C ALA A 122 13.21 12.59 15.94
N PRO A 123 14.48 13.03 15.78
CA PRO A 123 15.08 13.95 16.73
C PRO A 123 14.23 15.23 16.82
N ALA A 124 13.80 15.57 18.04
CA ALA A 124 13.27 16.89 18.32
C ALA A 124 14.40 17.90 18.12
N ASP A 125 14.09 19.05 17.51
CA ASP A 125 15.07 20.09 17.20
C ASP A 125 16.04 20.33 18.37
N GLU A 126 17.34 20.29 18.07
CA GLU A 126 18.51 20.78 18.84
C GLU A 126 19.21 19.88 19.87
N GLU A 127 18.77 18.68 20.22
CA GLU A 127 19.62 17.78 21.03
C GLU A 127 19.78 16.41 20.38
N ALA A 128 20.97 16.15 19.84
CA ALA A 128 21.33 14.82 19.37
C ALA A 128 21.31 13.83 20.54
N PRO A 129 20.69 12.65 20.42
CA PRO A 129 20.69 11.66 21.49
C PRO A 129 22.11 11.14 21.70
N GLU A 130 22.61 11.25 22.94
CA GLU A 130 23.94 10.79 23.35
C GLU A 130 24.14 9.26 23.38
N GLN A 131 23.14 8.46 23.01
CA GLN A 131 23.19 6.99 23.12
C GLN A 131 22.72 6.30 21.84
N GLY A 132 23.67 5.80 21.06
CA GLY A 132 23.46 4.87 19.97
C GLY A 132 23.54 5.50 18.59
N ASP A 133 23.80 4.66 17.58
CA ASP A 133 23.92 5.02 16.16
C ASP A 133 22.56 5.42 15.52
N HIS A 134 21.46 5.36 16.29
CA HIS A 134 20.11 5.71 15.87
C HIS A 134 19.26 6.22 17.06
N GLY A 135 18.23 7.03 16.78
CA GLY A 135 17.24 7.46 17.78
C GLY A 135 16.47 6.29 18.42
N ALA A 136 15.66 6.60 19.43
CA ALA A 136 14.88 5.58 20.15
C ALA A 136 13.99 4.78 19.20
N ILE A 137 14.03 3.45 19.25
CA ILE A 137 13.11 2.57 18.52
C ILE A 137 11.79 2.54 19.25
N ILE A 138 10.75 3.14 18.67
CA ILE A 138 9.40 3.20 19.25
C ILE A 138 8.47 2.10 18.76
N ALA A 139 8.78 1.44 17.66
CA ALA A 139 8.04 0.28 17.19
C ALA A 139 8.90 -0.62 16.29
N GLU A 140 8.60 -1.93 16.34
CA GLU A 140 9.18 -2.96 15.48
C GLU A 140 8.06 -3.75 14.82
N HIS A 141 8.15 -3.93 13.49
CA HIS A 141 7.20 -4.71 12.71
C HIS A 141 7.92 -5.69 11.78
N PRO A 142 7.38 -6.90 11.57
CA PRO A 142 7.90 -7.77 10.53
C PRO A 142 7.77 -7.09 9.16
N ALA A 143 8.84 -7.13 8.37
CA ALA A 143 8.86 -6.64 7.00
C ALA A 143 8.95 -7.81 6.03
N HIS A 144 8.07 -7.84 5.04
CA HIS A 144 8.07 -8.84 4.00
C HIS A 144 8.78 -8.26 2.77
N ILE A 145 9.93 -8.83 2.42
CA ILE A 145 10.70 -8.42 1.26
C ILE A 145 10.36 -9.35 0.11
N GLU A 146 9.46 -8.92 -0.77
CA GLU A 146 8.97 -9.73 -1.88
C GLU A 146 10.02 -9.87 -3.00
N LYS A 147 9.97 -11.00 -3.73
CA LYS A 147 10.76 -11.22 -4.95
C LYS A 147 9.97 -10.66 -6.14
N LEU A 148 10.39 -9.51 -6.65
CA LEU A 148 9.68 -8.74 -7.68
C LEU A 148 10.62 -8.36 -8.83
N SER A 149 10.05 -8.10 -10.01
CA SER A 149 10.72 -7.29 -11.02
C SER A 149 10.63 -5.80 -10.64
N VAL A 150 11.46 -4.96 -11.23
CA VAL A 150 11.42 -3.50 -11.03
C VAL A 150 10.03 -2.94 -11.35
N GLY A 151 9.41 -3.40 -12.45
CA GLY A 151 8.07 -2.98 -12.84
C GLY A 151 6.99 -3.37 -11.83
N GLU A 152 7.05 -4.57 -11.24
CA GLU A 152 6.15 -5.00 -10.17
C GLU A 152 6.36 -4.19 -8.89
N ALA A 153 7.62 -3.87 -8.53
CA ALA A 153 7.93 -3.04 -7.38
C ALA A 153 7.37 -1.61 -7.55
N VAL A 154 7.48 -1.03 -8.74
CA VAL A 154 6.86 0.27 -9.06
C VAL A 154 5.33 0.20 -8.96
N MET A 155 4.71 -0.90 -9.41
CA MET A 155 3.27 -1.10 -9.22
C MET A 155 2.87 -1.21 -7.75
N ARG A 156 3.67 -1.91 -6.92
CA ARG A 156 3.45 -1.99 -5.46
C ARG A 156 3.52 -0.61 -4.81
N LEU A 157 4.55 0.17 -5.16
CA LEU A 157 4.72 1.54 -4.69
C LEU A 157 3.49 2.42 -5.02
N ASP A 158 2.95 2.31 -6.24
CA ASP A 158 1.77 3.08 -6.67
C ASP A 158 0.50 2.63 -5.94
N LEU A 159 0.25 1.33 -5.84
CA LEU A 159 -0.93 0.77 -5.18
C LEU A 159 -0.97 1.10 -3.69
N ALA A 160 0.15 0.95 -3.00
CA ALA A 160 0.27 1.22 -1.57
C ALA A 160 0.40 2.71 -1.24
N GLN A 161 0.49 3.59 -2.23
CA GLN A 161 0.88 5.02 -2.04
C GLN A 161 2.16 5.17 -1.19
N ALA A 162 3.04 4.18 -1.25
CA ALA A 162 4.27 4.19 -0.49
C ALA A 162 5.28 5.20 -1.07
N GLN A 163 6.15 5.72 -0.21
CA GLN A 163 7.27 6.56 -0.63
C GLN A 163 8.45 5.71 -1.11
N VAL A 164 8.59 4.49 -0.57
CA VAL A 164 9.70 3.58 -0.84
C VAL A 164 9.21 2.13 -0.77
N VAL A 165 9.76 1.28 -1.65
CA VAL A 165 9.58 -0.18 -1.62
C VAL A 165 10.94 -0.83 -1.80
N MET A 166 11.33 -1.66 -0.81
CA MET A 166 12.49 -2.54 -0.90
C MET A 166 12.01 -3.92 -1.36
N PHE A 167 12.71 -4.52 -2.29
CA PHE A 167 12.36 -5.81 -2.87
C PHE A 167 13.62 -6.60 -3.26
N ARG A 168 13.47 -7.91 -3.40
CA ARG A 168 14.51 -8.74 -4.01
C ARG A 168 14.26 -8.80 -5.51
N ASN A 169 15.25 -8.37 -6.30
CA ASN A 169 15.11 -8.36 -7.75
C ASN A 169 15.04 -9.79 -8.29
N ARG A 170 14.00 -10.08 -9.06
CA ARG A 170 13.79 -11.42 -9.64
C ARG A 170 14.92 -11.81 -10.60
N LYS A 171 15.49 -10.83 -11.30
CA LYS A 171 16.50 -11.05 -12.33
C LYS A 171 17.91 -11.29 -11.76
N GLY A 172 18.31 -10.57 -10.73
CA GLY A 172 19.66 -10.65 -10.14
C GLY A 172 19.69 -11.23 -8.73
N GLY A 173 18.55 -11.41 -8.06
CA GLY A 173 18.49 -11.92 -6.69
C GLY A 173 18.90 -10.92 -5.60
N GLY A 174 19.51 -9.81 -5.97
CA GLY A 174 19.94 -8.74 -5.05
C GLY A 174 18.79 -7.93 -4.45
N LEU A 175 19.05 -7.25 -3.34
CA LEU A 175 18.12 -6.29 -2.76
C LEU A 175 18.14 -5.00 -3.58
N ASN A 176 16.97 -4.53 -3.98
CA ASN A 176 16.79 -3.31 -4.74
C ASN A 176 15.74 -2.41 -4.07
N VAL A 177 15.77 -1.13 -4.39
CA VAL A 177 14.84 -0.14 -3.83
C VAL A 177 14.25 0.70 -4.96
N VAL A 178 12.93 0.89 -4.95
CA VAL A 178 12.24 1.92 -5.74
C VAL A 178 11.63 2.96 -4.81
N TYR A 179 11.68 4.23 -5.20
CA TYR A 179 11.20 5.33 -4.36
C TYR A 179 10.62 6.47 -5.18
N ARG A 180 9.72 7.25 -4.56
CA ARG A 180 9.18 8.47 -5.18
C ARG A 180 10.16 9.61 -5.05
N ARG A 181 10.43 10.28 -6.15
CA ARG A 181 11.23 11.50 -6.21
C ARG A 181 10.33 12.73 -6.03
N ALA A 182 10.92 13.82 -5.56
CA ALA A 182 10.21 15.09 -5.41
C ALA A 182 9.69 15.67 -6.74
N ASP A 183 10.34 15.30 -7.86
CA ASP A 183 9.93 15.71 -9.22
C ASP A 183 8.77 14.86 -9.79
N GLY A 184 8.19 13.95 -8.98
CA GLY A 184 7.09 13.06 -9.38
C GLY A 184 7.52 11.79 -10.12
N ASN A 185 8.78 11.66 -10.46
CA ASN A 185 9.34 10.46 -11.07
C ASN A 185 9.60 9.36 -10.03
N ILE A 186 9.92 8.15 -10.52
CA ILE A 186 10.34 7.01 -9.67
C ILE A 186 11.84 6.83 -9.83
N GLY A 187 12.54 6.83 -8.69
CA GLY A 187 13.94 6.43 -8.61
C GLY A 187 14.05 4.92 -8.38
N TRP A 188 15.11 4.32 -8.92
CA TRP A 188 15.48 2.94 -8.69
C TRP A 188 16.95 2.87 -8.28
N ILE A 189 17.23 2.17 -7.17
CA ILE A 189 18.57 1.88 -6.69
C ILE A 189 18.80 0.39 -6.85
N ASP A 190 19.82 0.04 -7.61
CA ASP A 190 20.37 -1.30 -7.75
C ASP A 190 21.78 -1.28 -7.16
N PRO A 191 22.03 -1.96 -6.05
CA PRO A 191 23.38 -1.97 -5.45
C PRO A 191 24.46 -2.60 -6.33
N GLY A 192 24.05 -3.32 -7.38
CA GLY A 192 25.00 -4.10 -8.18
C GLY A 192 25.45 -5.38 -7.46
N GLU A 193 26.09 -6.26 -8.19
CA GLU A 193 26.87 -7.36 -7.61
C GLU A 193 28.25 -6.76 -7.28
N GLY A 194 28.62 -6.72 -5.97
CA GLY A 194 29.96 -6.35 -5.52
C GLY A 194 30.95 -7.48 -5.79
#